data_db77d92dac9ef1ffb00f88b155de4372
#
_entry.id   db77d92dac9ef1ffb00f88b155de4372
#
_cell.length_a   1.000
_cell.length_b   1.000
_cell.length_c   1.000
_cell.angle_alpha   90.00
_cell.angle_beta   90.00
_cell.angle_gamma   90.00
#
_symmetry.space_group_name_H-M   'P 1'
#
loop_
_entity.id
_entity.type
_entity.pdbx_description
1 polymer ?
#
loop_
_entity_poly.entity_id
_entity_poly.type
_entity_poly.pdbx_seq_one_letter_code
_entity_poly.pdbx_strand_id
1 'polypeptide(L)'
;MNPYQASERTEKICRLAPVIPVLVVQNPDTAKPLAEALISGGLPVLEVTLRTKSALQVISEMAKVPGAVVGAGTITKSNDIKDAINAGASFAVSPGVTDTILEESERHNLAIMPGAATPSEIMRLFEFGYSVQKFFPAEANGGRAALKAIAGPLPNVKFCPTGGINCDNAEGYLELENTLCVGGSWVATQKLIENQD
;
A
#
# COMPACT_ATOMS: atom_id res chain seq x y z
N MET A 1 13.30 -9.26 9.11
CA MET A 1 13.03 -7.86 9.54
C MET A 1 12.05 -7.94 10.68
N ASN A 2 12.31 -7.25 11.80
CA ASN A 2 11.32 -7.21 12.87
C ASN A 2 10.20 -6.19 12.56
N PRO A 3 9.05 -6.24 13.25
CA PRO A 3 7.90 -5.37 12.98
C PRO A 3 8.19 -3.86 13.10
N TYR A 4 9.03 -3.46 14.04
CA TYR A 4 9.45 -2.05 14.20
C TYR A 4 10.22 -1.55 12.98
N GLN A 5 11.16 -2.36 12.49
CA GLN A 5 11.93 -2.05 11.28
C GLN A 5 11.03 -2.03 10.03
N ALA A 6 10.02 -2.91 9.98
CA ALA A 6 9.03 -2.92 8.90
C ALA A 6 8.22 -1.61 8.92
N SER A 7 7.78 -1.15 10.11
CA SER A 7 7.08 0.11 10.27
C SER A 7 7.92 1.32 9.88
N GLU A 8 9.18 1.38 10.30
CA GLU A 8 10.10 2.46 9.89
C GLU A 8 10.30 2.51 8.37
N ARG A 9 10.42 1.33 7.74
CA ARG A 9 10.58 1.25 6.29
C ARG A 9 9.30 1.64 5.55
N THR A 10 8.15 1.17 5.99
CA THR A 10 6.86 1.55 5.39
C THR A 10 6.55 3.02 5.60
N GLU A 11 6.90 3.61 6.75
CA GLU A 11 6.77 5.05 6.96
C GLU A 11 7.61 5.86 5.97
N LYS A 12 8.87 5.49 5.77
CA LYS A 12 9.73 6.14 4.76
C LYS A 12 9.13 6.04 3.36
N ILE A 13 8.57 4.89 3.01
CA ILE A 13 7.89 4.68 1.72
C ILE A 13 6.66 5.58 1.61
N CYS A 14 5.79 5.62 2.62
CA CYS A 14 4.59 6.44 2.63
C CYS A 14 4.87 7.95 2.52
N ARG A 15 6.04 8.39 2.99
CA ARG A 15 6.44 9.82 2.93
C ARG A 15 7.05 10.25 1.60
N LEU A 16 7.26 9.33 0.64
CA LEU A 16 7.82 9.67 -0.68
C LEU A 16 6.82 10.42 -1.57
N ALA A 17 5.52 10.23 -1.35
CA ALA A 17 4.47 10.92 -2.10
C ALA A 17 3.16 10.95 -1.28
N PRO A 18 2.30 11.96 -1.48
CA PRO A 18 1.00 12.05 -0.79
C PRO A 18 0.02 10.96 -1.22
N VAL A 19 0.20 10.40 -2.41
CA VAL A 19 -0.66 9.35 -2.96
C VAL A 19 0.18 8.16 -3.39
N ILE A 20 -0.23 6.97 -2.99
CA ILE A 20 0.29 5.70 -3.52
C ILE A 20 -0.72 5.18 -4.55
N PRO A 21 -0.37 5.17 -5.85
CA PRO A 21 -1.19 4.53 -6.88
C PRO A 21 -1.42 3.05 -6.57
N VAL A 22 -2.69 2.64 -6.48
CA VAL A 22 -3.12 1.26 -6.30
C VAL A 22 -3.53 0.70 -7.67
N LEU A 23 -2.63 -0.10 -8.25
CA LEU A 23 -2.66 -0.47 -9.65
C LEU A 23 -3.28 -1.85 -9.87
N VAL A 24 -4.15 -1.95 -10.88
CA VAL A 24 -4.69 -3.19 -11.43
C VAL A 24 -4.30 -3.25 -12.90
N VAL A 25 -3.19 -3.90 -13.22
CA VAL A 25 -2.65 -3.94 -14.58
C VAL A 25 -2.85 -5.32 -15.20
N GLN A 26 -3.52 -5.36 -16.34
CA GLN A 26 -3.82 -6.60 -17.08
C GLN A 26 -2.71 -6.97 -18.06
N ASN A 27 -2.18 -5.97 -18.78
CA ASN A 27 -1.16 -6.18 -19.80
C ASN A 27 0.23 -5.81 -19.25
N PRO A 28 1.19 -6.75 -19.14
CA PRO A 28 2.54 -6.47 -18.68
C PRO A 28 3.32 -5.48 -19.57
N ASP A 29 2.98 -5.38 -20.86
CA ASP A 29 3.66 -4.46 -21.78
C ASP A 29 3.42 -2.99 -21.42
N THR A 30 2.33 -2.69 -20.70
CA THR A 30 2.04 -1.33 -20.21
C THR A 30 2.78 -0.99 -18.91
N ALA A 31 3.41 -1.97 -18.25
CA ALA A 31 4.00 -1.79 -16.93
C ALA A 31 5.10 -0.72 -16.91
N LYS A 32 6.06 -0.82 -17.82
CA LYS A 32 7.18 0.13 -17.89
C LYS A 32 6.74 1.56 -18.20
N PRO A 33 5.98 1.84 -19.30
CA PRO A 33 5.54 3.19 -19.59
C PRO A 33 4.65 3.79 -18.50
N LEU A 34 3.79 2.98 -17.86
CA LEU A 34 2.98 3.42 -16.72
C LEU A 34 3.85 3.84 -15.53
N ALA A 35 4.84 3.03 -15.16
CA ALA A 35 5.76 3.38 -14.08
C ALA A 35 6.54 4.67 -14.38
N GLU A 36 7.07 4.82 -15.59
CA GLU A 36 7.78 6.03 -16.02
C GLU A 36 6.88 7.27 -15.95
N ALA A 37 5.62 7.18 -16.39
CA ALA A 37 4.66 8.26 -16.32
C ALA A 37 4.33 8.66 -14.87
N LEU A 38 4.06 7.69 -14.00
CA LEU A 38 3.75 7.94 -12.58
C LEU A 38 4.93 8.57 -11.84
N ILE A 39 6.15 8.08 -12.08
CA ILE A 39 7.38 8.65 -11.49
C ILE A 39 7.57 10.09 -11.97
N SER A 40 7.40 10.35 -13.26
CA SER A 40 7.51 11.69 -13.83
C SER A 40 6.47 12.64 -13.25
N GLY A 41 5.29 12.12 -12.88
CA GLY A 41 4.24 12.84 -12.17
C GLY A 41 4.48 13.01 -10.66
N GLY A 42 5.64 12.57 -10.12
CA GLY A 42 5.98 12.68 -8.71
C GLY A 42 5.43 11.57 -7.82
N LEU A 43 5.00 10.45 -8.39
CA LEU A 43 4.45 9.29 -7.67
C LEU A 43 5.35 8.06 -7.82
N PRO A 44 6.50 8.01 -7.12
CA PRO A 44 7.48 6.93 -7.30
C PRO A 44 7.10 5.62 -6.61
N VAL A 45 6.12 5.63 -5.70
CA VAL A 45 5.66 4.44 -4.95
C VAL A 45 4.48 3.83 -5.68
N LEU A 46 4.59 2.56 -6.09
CA LEU A 46 3.62 1.88 -6.93
C LEU A 46 3.13 0.59 -6.25
N GLU A 47 1.87 0.55 -5.78
CA GLU A 47 1.24 -0.66 -5.24
C GLU A 47 0.59 -1.46 -6.38
N VAL A 48 1.25 -2.50 -6.89
CA VAL A 48 0.66 -3.43 -7.88
C VAL A 48 -0.11 -4.52 -7.15
N THR A 49 -1.42 -4.58 -7.36
CA THR A 49 -2.26 -5.56 -6.67
C THR A 49 -2.20 -6.94 -7.30
N LEU A 50 -2.10 -8.01 -6.49
CA LEU A 50 -2.10 -9.40 -6.94
C LEU A 50 -3.51 -9.89 -7.36
N ARG A 51 -4.30 -9.02 -8.00
CA ARG A 51 -5.67 -9.29 -8.47
C ARG A 51 -5.74 -9.76 -9.93
N THR A 52 -4.62 -9.71 -10.66
CA THR A 52 -4.53 -10.16 -12.06
C THR A 52 -3.53 -11.30 -12.19
N LYS A 53 -3.68 -12.13 -13.22
CA LYS A 53 -2.72 -13.20 -13.49
C LYS A 53 -1.33 -12.68 -13.89
N SER A 54 -1.27 -11.48 -14.43
CA SER A 54 -0.05 -10.81 -14.87
C SER A 54 0.66 -10.02 -13.77
N ALA A 55 0.07 -9.88 -12.58
CA ALA A 55 0.56 -8.97 -11.54
C ALA A 55 2.04 -9.14 -11.20
N LEU A 56 2.52 -10.37 -11.02
CA LEU A 56 3.92 -10.65 -10.71
C LEU A 56 4.86 -10.23 -11.85
N GLN A 57 4.45 -10.44 -13.10
CA GLN A 57 5.21 -9.98 -14.26
C GLN A 57 5.22 -8.44 -14.32
N VAL A 58 4.09 -7.79 -14.05
CA VAL A 58 3.99 -6.32 -13.97
C VAL A 58 4.94 -5.77 -12.89
N ILE A 59 4.95 -6.37 -11.69
CA ILE A 59 5.89 -6.00 -10.62
C ILE A 59 7.33 -6.11 -11.13
N SER A 60 7.67 -7.21 -11.80
CA SER A 60 9.03 -7.44 -12.30
C SER A 60 9.45 -6.41 -13.36
N GLU A 61 8.55 -6.00 -14.24
CA GLU A 61 8.84 -4.97 -15.24
C GLU A 61 8.95 -3.56 -14.60
N MET A 62 8.04 -3.20 -13.70
CA MET A 62 8.08 -1.92 -12.99
C MET A 62 9.33 -1.79 -12.10
N ALA A 63 9.75 -2.87 -11.44
CA ALA A 63 10.93 -2.86 -10.56
C ALA A 63 12.25 -2.57 -11.30
N LYS A 64 12.28 -2.71 -12.62
CA LYS A 64 13.44 -2.38 -13.46
C LYS A 64 13.52 -0.89 -13.81
N VAL A 65 12.44 -0.13 -13.54
CA VAL A 65 12.39 1.31 -13.89
C VAL A 65 13.14 2.10 -12.82
N PRO A 66 14.14 2.92 -13.22
CA PRO A 66 14.89 3.73 -12.27
C PRO A 66 13.98 4.68 -11.49
N GLY A 67 14.12 4.69 -10.16
CA GLY A 67 13.32 5.53 -9.27
C GLY A 67 11.99 4.92 -8.83
N ALA A 68 11.58 3.76 -9.38
CA ALA A 68 10.39 3.06 -8.94
C ALA A 68 10.59 2.37 -7.58
N VAL A 69 9.66 2.57 -6.66
CA VAL A 69 9.52 1.83 -5.41
C VAL A 69 8.28 0.96 -5.54
N VAL A 70 8.46 -0.28 -5.98
CA VAL A 70 7.35 -1.17 -6.32
C VAL A 70 7.00 -2.07 -5.15
N GLY A 71 5.73 -2.12 -4.79
CA GLY A 71 5.18 -2.99 -3.78
C GLY A 71 4.11 -3.93 -4.35
N ALA A 72 3.95 -5.09 -3.72
CA ALA A 72 2.87 -6.02 -3.99
C ALA A 72 1.69 -5.76 -3.05
N GLY A 73 0.55 -5.37 -3.61
CA GLY A 73 -0.71 -5.19 -2.88
C GLY A 73 -1.60 -6.42 -2.97
N THR A 74 -2.62 -6.46 -2.10
CA THR A 74 -3.56 -7.59 -2.02
C THR A 74 -2.87 -8.90 -1.60
N ILE A 75 -1.90 -8.80 -0.69
CA ILE A 75 -1.32 -9.98 -0.03
C ILE A 75 -2.41 -10.61 0.85
N THR A 76 -2.79 -11.85 0.55
CA THR A 76 -3.88 -12.54 1.24
C THR A 76 -3.48 -13.90 1.82
N LYS A 77 -2.31 -14.39 1.46
CA LYS A 77 -1.74 -15.65 1.96
C LYS A 77 -0.21 -15.57 2.03
N SER A 78 0.40 -16.42 2.82
CA SER A 78 1.84 -16.44 3.07
C SER A 78 2.69 -16.62 1.80
N ASN A 79 2.24 -17.44 0.85
CA ASN A 79 2.97 -17.64 -0.41
C ASN A 79 3.08 -16.37 -1.26
N ASP A 80 2.12 -15.44 -1.16
CA ASP A 80 2.16 -14.18 -1.88
C ASP A 80 3.42 -13.37 -1.54
N ILE A 81 3.96 -13.52 -0.31
CA ILE A 81 5.19 -12.85 0.14
C ILE A 81 6.40 -13.32 -0.70
N LYS A 82 6.56 -14.63 -0.86
CA LYS A 82 7.68 -15.20 -1.65
C LYS A 82 7.57 -14.82 -3.12
N ASP A 83 6.35 -14.93 -3.66
CA ASP A 83 6.08 -14.59 -5.05
C ASP A 83 6.37 -13.11 -5.33
N ALA A 84 5.96 -12.21 -4.40
CA ALA A 84 6.25 -10.78 -4.48
C ALA A 84 7.76 -10.47 -4.47
N ILE A 85 8.52 -11.10 -3.57
CA ILE A 85 9.98 -10.94 -3.50
C ILE A 85 10.64 -11.42 -4.79
N ASN A 86 10.27 -12.58 -5.28
CA ASN A 86 10.81 -13.15 -6.52
C ASN A 86 10.52 -12.28 -7.74
N ALA A 87 9.39 -11.55 -7.72
CA ALA A 87 9.03 -10.57 -8.73
C ALA A 87 9.76 -9.22 -8.57
N GLY A 88 10.47 -8.99 -7.47
CA GLY A 88 11.23 -7.76 -7.23
C GLY A 88 10.50 -6.70 -6.41
N ALA A 89 9.40 -7.05 -5.72
CA ALA A 89 8.73 -6.12 -4.82
C ALA A 89 9.62 -5.74 -3.64
N SER A 90 9.66 -4.45 -3.31
CA SER A 90 10.45 -3.89 -2.21
C SER A 90 9.65 -3.75 -0.90
N PHE A 91 8.33 -3.84 -0.97
CA PHE A 91 7.41 -3.86 0.16
C PHE A 91 6.13 -4.62 -0.19
N ALA A 92 5.33 -4.92 0.82
CA ALA A 92 4.05 -5.60 0.70
C ALA A 92 2.92 -4.80 1.35
N VAL A 93 1.70 -4.97 0.85
CA VAL A 93 0.49 -4.37 1.42
C VAL A 93 -0.62 -5.42 1.44
N SER A 94 -1.30 -5.56 2.57
CA SER A 94 -2.42 -6.48 2.73
C SER A 94 -3.74 -5.75 3.05
N PRO A 95 -4.89 -6.26 2.61
CA PRO A 95 -6.19 -5.67 2.94
C PRO A 95 -6.62 -5.89 4.39
N GLY A 96 -6.15 -6.91 5.01
CA GLY A 96 -6.24 -7.35 6.40
C GLY A 96 -5.03 -8.22 6.66
N VAL A 97 -4.91 -8.86 7.81
CA VAL A 97 -3.71 -9.64 8.11
C VAL A 97 -4.00 -10.88 8.95
N THR A 98 -3.19 -11.91 8.74
CA THR A 98 -3.10 -13.11 9.59
C THR A 98 -1.69 -13.24 10.16
N ASP A 99 -1.54 -13.98 11.25
CA ASP A 99 -0.21 -14.19 11.86
C ASP A 99 0.76 -14.83 10.87
N THR A 100 0.29 -15.77 10.07
CA THR A 100 1.13 -16.44 9.06
C THR A 100 1.66 -15.49 7.98
N ILE A 101 0.91 -14.44 7.63
CA ILE A 101 1.39 -13.41 6.68
C ILE A 101 2.48 -12.56 7.35
N LEU A 102 2.28 -12.15 8.61
CA LEU A 102 3.27 -11.37 9.35
C LEU A 102 4.58 -12.17 9.52
N GLU A 103 4.48 -13.39 10.05
CA GLU A 103 5.63 -14.29 10.25
C GLU A 103 6.41 -14.51 8.95
N GLU A 104 5.72 -14.70 7.82
CA GLU A 104 6.38 -14.93 6.55
C GLU A 104 7.06 -13.66 6.02
N SER A 105 6.46 -12.49 6.20
CA SER A 105 7.09 -11.22 5.83
C SER A 105 8.34 -10.93 6.67
N GLU A 106 8.31 -11.22 7.97
CA GLU A 106 9.45 -11.10 8.87
C GLU A 106 10.58 -12.05 8.49
N ARG A 107 10.23 -13.34 8.25
CA ARG A 107 11.18 -14.40 7.86
C ARG A 107 11.92 -14.03 6.57
N HIS A 108 11.21 -13.48 5.59
CA HIS A 108 11.77 -13.13 4.29
C HIS A 108 12.25 -11.68 4.18
N ASN A 109 12.25 -10.94 5.29
CA ASN A 109 12.79 -9.57 5.35
C ASN A 109 12.09 -8.58 4.40
N LEU A 110 10.79 -8.79 4.10
CA LEU A 110 9.97 -7.90 3.31
C LEU A 110 9.13 -7.01 4.23
N ALA A 111 9.30 -5.68 4.12
CA ALA A 111 8.46 -4.77 4.87
C ALA A 111 7.00 -4.90 4.42
N ILE A 112 6.08 -5.09 5.37
CA ILE A 112 4.65 -5.14 5.09
C ILE A 112 3.93 -3.97 5.76
N MET A 113 2.97 -3.38 5.05
CA MET A 113 1.96 -2.47 5.60
C MET A 113 0.67 -3.27 5.79
N PRO A 114 0.40 -3.74 7.03
CA PRO A 114 -0.74 -4.60 7.30
C PRO A 114 -2.05 -3.80 7.33
N GLY A 115 -3.14 -4.40 6.83
CA GLY A 115 -4.47 -3.80 6.83
C GLY A 115 -5.19 -3.98 8.16
N ALA A 116 -5.91 -2.94 8.58
CA ALA A 116 -6.83 -2.93 9.71
C ALA A 116 -8.00 -1.97 9.47
N ALA A 117 -9.12 -2.21 10.11
CA ALA A 117 -10.32 -1.39 10.01
C ALA A 117 -10.95 -1.07 11.38
N THR A 118 -10.69 -1.88 12.39
CA THR A 118 -11.26 -1.74 13.73
C THR A 118 -10.20 -1.39 14.77
N PRO A 119 -10.57 -0.72 15.88
CA PRO A 119 -9.64 -0.46 16.98
C PRO A 119 -8.93 -1.71 17.50
N SER A 120 -9.63 -2.85 17.58
CA SER A 120 -9.04 -4.11 18.06
C SER A 120 -7.96 -4.64 17.12
N GLU A 121 -8.18 -4.58 15.81
CA GLU A 121 -7.17 -4.96 14.80
C GLU A 121 -5.97 -4.03 14.84
N ILE A 122 -6.23 -2.72 14.94
CA ILE A 122 -5.19 -1.69 15.02
C ILE A 122 -4.33 -1.89 16.26
N MET A 123 -4.95 -2.11 17.43
CA MET A 123 -4.24 -2.35 18.70
C MET A 123 -3.39 -3.62 18.64
N ARG A 124 -3.93 -4.71 18.10
CA ARG A 124 -3.19 -5.97 17.95
C ARG A 124 -1.94 -5.78 17.08
N LEU A 125 -2.06 -5.12 15.94
CA LEU A 125 -0.92 -4.83 15.08
C LEU A 125 0.10 -3.91 15.74
N PHE A 126 -0.37 -2.90 16.47
CA PHE A 126 0.49 -1.98 17.21
C PHE A 126 1.26 -2.69 18.34
N GLU A 127 0.61 -3.62 19.06
CA GLU A 127 1.23 -4.46 20.09
C GLU A 127 2.36 -5.33 19.51
N PHE A 128 2.19 -5.83 18.28
CA PHE A 128 3.24 -6.54 17.56
C PHE A 128 4.37 -5.64 17.03
N GLY A 129 4.21 -4.31 17.06
CA GLY A 129 5.21 -3.34 16.61
C GLY A 129 4.92 -2.72 15.24
N TYR A 130 3.75 -2.99 14.65
CA TYR A 130 3.33 -2.38 13.39
C TYR A 130 2.60 -1.06 13.66
N SER A 131 3.35 0.05 13.72
CA SER A 131 2.81 1.40 13.93
C SER A 131 2.34 2.09 12.64
N VAL A 132 2.69 1.56 11.47
CA VAL A 132 2.19 2.04 10.18
C VAL A 132 1.28 0.97 9.57
N GLN A 133 0.02 1.34 9.34
CA GLN A 133 -1.02 0.40 8.94
C GLN A 133 -1.82 0.94 7.76
N LYS A 134 -2.34 0.04 6.91
CA LYS A 134 -3.34 0.38 5.91
C LYS A 134 -4.72 0.42 6.57
N PHE A 135 -5.41 1.55 6.49
CA PHE A 135 -6.82 1.61 6.90
C PHE A 135 -7.70 1.26 5.70
N PHE A 136 -8.33 0.07 5.74
CA PHE A 136 -9.05 -0.47 4.57
C PHE A 136 -10.27 -1.31 4.97
N PRO A 137 -11.39 -1.19 4.21
CA PRO A 137 -11.71 -0.17 3.22
C PRO A 137 -12.11 1.16 3.88
N ALA A 138 -11.43 2.27 3.56
CA ALA A 138 -11.48 3.51 4.33
C ALA A 138 -12.88 4.12 4.38
N GLU A 139 -13.50 4.45 3.25
CA GLU A 139 -14.82 5.09 3.21
C GLU A 139 -15.91 4.20 3.83
N ALA A 140 -15.89 2.89 3.52
CA ALA A 140 -16.89 1.95 4.04
C ALA A 140 -16.78 1.75 5.56
N ASN A 141 -15.62 2.03 6.17
CA ASN A 141 -15.38 1.94 7.62
C ASN A 141 -15.44 3.29 8.33
N GLY A 142 -16.19 4.25 7.79
CA GLY A 142 -16.45 5.53 8.42
C GLY A 142 -15.46 6.65 8.05
N GLY A 143 -14.56 6.38 7.12
CA GLY A 143 -13.72 7.39 6.47
C GLY A 143 -12.88 8.24 7.43
N ARG A 144 -12.80 9.53 7.13
CA ARG A 144 -12.07 10.52 7.94
C ARG A 144 -12.58 10.63 9.37
N ALA A 145 -13.88 10.47 9.58
CA ALA A 145 -14.48 10.55 10.92
C ALA A 145 -13.99 9.42 11.82
N ALA A 146 -13.89 8.21 11.29
CA ALA A 146 -13.34 7.06 12.01
C ALA A 146 -11.85 7.26 12.35
N LEU A 147 -11.02 7.67 11.39
CA LEU A 147 -9.59 7.95 11.63
C LEU A 147 -9.37 9.05 12.66
N LYS A 148 -10.16 10.11 12.61
CA LYS A 148 -10.11 11.19 13.61
C LYS A 148 -10.47 10.70 15.01
N ALA A 149 -11.48 9.84 15.13
CA ALA A 149 -11.87 9.24 16.41
C ALA A 149 -10.79 8.28 16.95
N ILE A 150 -10.11 7.53 16.07
CA ILE A 150 -9.03 6.60 16.41
C ILE A 150 -7.77 7.34 16.88
N ALA A 151 -7.50 8.53 16.38
CA ALA A 151 -6.31 9.31 16.72
C ALA A 151 -6.20 9.62 18.23
N GLY A 152 -7.32 9.84 18.91
CA GLY A 152 -7.33 10.10 20.35
C GLY A 152 -6.75 8.97 21.19
N PRO A 153 -7.34 7.76 21.16
CA PRO A 153 -6.85 6.62 21.93
C PRO A 153 -5.56 5.98 21.39
N LEU A 154 -5.22 6.14 20.11
CA LEU A 154 -4.09 5.49 19.43
C LEU A 154 -3.19 6.51 18.69
N PRO A 155 -2.61 7.52 19.38
CA PRO A 155 -1.90 8.63 18.76
C PRO A 155 -0.60 8.22 18.05
N ASN A 156 -0.05 7.07 18.41
CA ASN A 156 1.22 6.55 17.89
C ASN A 156 1.05 5.66 16.64
N VAL A 157 -0.19 5.45 16.17
CA VAL A 157 -0.45 4.69 14.95
C VAL A 157 -0.68 5.66 13.80
N LYS A 158 -0.01 5.37 12.68
CA LYS A 158 -0.13 6.14 11.43
C LYS A 158 -0.74 5.27 10.34
N PHE A 159 -1.43 5.91 9.41
CA PHE A 159 -2.23 5.21 8.43
C PHE A 159 -1.92 5.63 6.98
N CYS A 160 -2.12 4.65 6.08
CA CYS A 160 -2.37 4.86 4.67
C CYS A 160 -3.83 4.45 4.37
N PRO A 161 -4.79 5.37 4.49
CA PRO A 161 -6.18 5.08 4.14
C PRO A 161 -6.31 4.71 2.67
N THR A 162 -7.11 3.68 2.38
CA THR A 162 -7.31 3.16 1.02
C THR A 162 -8.74 2.64 0.88
N GLY A 163 -9.35 2.87 -0.27
CA GLY A 163 -10.71 2.37 -0.59
C GLY A 163 -11.76 3.46 -0.50
N GLY A 164 -12.33 3.82 -1.65
CA GLY A 164 -13.29 4.91 -1.82
C GLY A 164 -12.66 6.31 -1.87
N ILE A 165 -11.33 6.41 -1.83
CA ILE A 165 -10.62 7.67 -1.93
C ILE A 165 -10.45 8.06 -3.40
N ASN A 166 -10.61 9.34 -3.68
CA ASN A 166 -10.53 9.96 -5.00
C ASN A 166 -10.03 11.40 -4.89
N CYS A 167 -9.97 12.15 -5.99
CA CYS A 167 -9.47 13.52 -6.02
C CYS A 167 -10.29 14.49 -5.15
N ASP A 168 -11.59 14.22 -4.94
CA ASP A 168 -12.47 15.14 -4.22
C ASP A 168 -12.33 15.01 -2.69
N ASN A 169 -11.89 13.84 -2.19
CA ASN A 169 -11.81 13.58 -0.75
C ASN A 169 -10.39 13.35 -0.21
N ALA A 170 -9.40 13.16 -1.09
CA ALA A 170 -8.03 12.82 -0.69
C ALA A 170 -7.39 13.90 0.20
N GLU A 171 -7.57 15.19 -0.12
CA GLU A 171 -7.03 16.32 0.65
C GLU A 171 -7.44 16.24 2.11
N GLY A 172 -8.73 16.02 2.38
CA GLY A 172 -9.23 15.95 3.75
C GLY A 172 -8.74 14.72 4.54
N TYR A 173 -8.25 13.66 3.88
CA TYR A 173 -7.52 12.58 4.55
C TYR A 173 -6.09 13.00 4.88
N LEU A 174 -5.42 13.70 3.96
CA LEU A 174 -4.04 14.14 4.13
C LEU A 174 -3.87 15.22 5.21
N GLU A 175 -4.95 15.94 5.55
CA GLU A 175 -4.99 16.89 6.68
C GLU A 175 -4.99 16.21 8.06
N LEU A 176 -5.26 14.92 8.15
CA LEU A 176 -5.29 14.20 9.42
C LEU A 176 -3.87 13.91 9.93
N GLU A 177 -3.59 14.25 11.19
CA GLU A 177 -2.26 14.04 11.82
C GLU A 177 -1.79 12.59 11.82
N ASN A 178 -2.74 11.63 11.81
CA ASN A 178 -2.45 10.20 11.78
C ASN A 178 -2.45 9.60 10.37
N THR A 179 -2.50 10.43 9.30
CA THR A 179 -2.40 9.98 7.91
C THR A 179 -1.05 10.37 7.32
N LEU A 180 -0.31 9.40 6.77
CA LEU A 180 0.99 9.62 6.11
C LEU A 180 0.83 9.92 4.62
N CYS A 181 -0.03 9.18 3.97
CA CYS A 181 -0.38 9.26 2.55
C CYS A 181 -1.73 8.58 2.35
N VAL A 182 -2.26 8.59 1.14
CA VAL A 182 -3.48 7.85 0.78
C VAL A 182 -3.20 6.86 -0.34
N GLY A 183 -3.86 5.69 -0.30
CA GLY A 183 -3.84 4.74 -1.40
C GLY A 183 -5.02 4.97 -2.34
N GLY A 184 -4.76 5.10 -3.64
CA GLY A 184 -5.82 5.40 -4.58
C GLY A 184 -5.67 4.81 -5.97
N SER A 185 -6.77 4.30 -6.51
CA SER A 185 -6.81 3.75 -7.88
C SER A 185 -7.28 4.76 -8.94
N TRP A 186 -7.74 5.94 -8.52
CA TRP A 186 -8.22 6.97 -9.46
C TRP A 186 -7.10 7.57 -10.30
N VAL A 187 -5.86 7.52 -9.82
CA VAL A 187 -4.68 8.10 -10.47
C VAL A 187 -4.32 7.36 -11.75
N ALA A 188 -4.57 6.05 -11.79
CA ALA A 188 -4.30 5.19 -12.94
C ALA A 188 -5.46 4.20 -13.10
N THR A 189 -6.59 4.71 -13.59
CA THR A 189 -7.76 3.88 -13.90
C THR A 189 -7.47 2.97 -15.09
N GLN A 190 -8.21 1.86 -15.21
CA GLN A 190 -8.06 0.95 -16.34
C GLN A 190 -8.16 1.68 -17.69
N LYS A 191 -9.07 2.66 -17.79
CA LYS A 191 -9.27 3.47 -19.00
C LYS A 191 -8.03 4.32 -19.34
N LEU A 192 -7.40 4.95 -18.34
CA LEU A 192 -6.17 5.73 -18.55
C LEU A 192 -5.02 4.82 -18.97
N ILE A 193 -4.87 3.66 -18.33
CA ILE A 193 -3.82 2.68 -18.66
C ILE A 193 -3.98 2.17 -20.10
N GLU A 194 -5.21 1.85 -20.52
CA GLU A 194 -5.50 1.34 -21.87
C GLU A 194 -5.31 2.42 -22.95
N ASN A 195 -5.65 3.66 -22.65
CA ASN A 195 -5.49 4.78 -23.58
C ASN A 195 -4.06 5.34 -23.62
N GLN A 196 -3.19 4.92 -22.71
CA GLN A 196 -1.83 5.47 -22.51
C GLN A 196 -1.84 6.99 -22.24
N ASP A 197 -2.83 7.43 -21.47
CA ASP A 197 -3.04 8.82 -21.05
C ASP A 197 -2.33 9.10 -19.71
#